data_5cfe6370ac90119d63b92c71d8b3988e
#
_entry.id   5cfe6370ac90119d63b92c71d8b3988e
#
_cell.length_a   1.000
_cell.length_b   1.000
_cell.length_c   1.000
_cell.angle_alpha   90.00
_cell.angle_beta   90.00
_cell.angle_gamma   90.00
#
_symmetry.space_group_name_H-M   'P 1'
#
loop_
_entity.id
_entity.type
_entity.pdbx_description
1 polymer ?
#
loop_
_entity_poly.entity_id
_entity_poly.type
_entity_poly.pdbx_seq_one_letter_code
_entity_poly.pdbx_strand_id
1 'polypeptide(L)'
;MFHDKETETFFTVVHMFQRSAMANLGLLEHPEGGLKFNFSEARDIIDILRMLQNKTQGNLDASAESMLKGVISELQMQFMQAPKRKKRVEEEEANMENVRQTFENPRQGPVEDVTSEE
;
A
#
# COMPACT_ATOMS: atom_id res chain seq x y z
N MET A 1 3.72 22.09 14.58
CA MET A 1 2.86 20.94 14.88
C MET A 1 3.33 20.19 16.13
N PHE A 2 4.59 19.80 16.20
CA PHE A 2 5.12 19.14 17.38
C PHE A 2 5.84 20.16 18.25
N HIS A 3 5.95 19.84 19.56
CA HIS A 3 6.54 20.78 20.51
C HIS A 3 8.04 20.94 20.30
N ASP A 4 8.72 19.92 19.81
CA ASP A 4 10.17 19.99 19.71
C ASP A 4 10.64 19.38 18.39
N LYS A 5 11.86 19.74 18.07
CA LYS A 5 12.48 19.38 16.79
C LYS A 5 12.75 17.88 16.70
N GLU A 6 13.08 17.27 17.82
CA GLU A 6 13.37 15.84 17.81
C GLU A 6 12.12 15.02 17.47
N THR A 7 10.97 15.45 17.99
CA THR A 7 9.74 14.77 17.68
C THR A 7 9.41 14.92 16.20
N GLU A 8 9.65 16.11 15.63
CA GLU A 8 9.46 16.29 14.19
C GLU A 8 10.35 15.36 13.39
N THR A 9 11.62 15.27 13.79
CA THR A 9 12.56 14.39 13.10
C THR A 9 12.15 12.93 13.23
N PHE A 10 11.69 12.55 14.41
CA PHE A 10 11.20 11.20 14.63
C PHE A 10 10.06 10.87 13.66
N PHE A 11 9.13 11.79 13.47
CA PHE A 11 8.02 11.53 12.57
C PHE A 11 8.40 11.62 11.10
N THR A 12 9.50 12.30 10.77
CA THR A 12 10.04 12.20 9.43
C THR A 12 10.39 10.74 9.13
N VAL A 13 11.04 10.06 10.06
CA VAL A 13 11.40 8.66 9.91
C VAL A 13 10.14 7.79 9.86
N VAL A 14 9.21 8.03 10.77
CA VAL A 14 7.97 7.28 10.81
C VAL A 14 7.24 7.37 9.45
N HIS A 15 7.17 8.57 8.90
CA HIS A 15 6.47 8.75 7.64
C HIS A 15 7.20 8.10 6.48
N MET A 16 8.53 8.02 6.51
CA MET A 16 9.27 7.29 5.49
C MET A 16 8.88 5.82 5.50
N PHE A 17 8.82 5.21 6.68
CA PHE A 17 8.39 3.83 6.78
C PHE A 17 6.93 3.66 6.39
N GLN A 18 6.09 4.61 6.78
CA GLN A 18 4.68 4.55 6.42
C GLN A 18 4.51 4.54 4.91
N ARG A 19 5.21 5.42 4.22
CA ARG A 19 5.10 5.47 2.76
C ARG A 19 5.61 4.20 2.11
N SER A 20 6.70 3.66 2.63
CA SER A 20 7.24 2.40 2.12
C SER A 20 6.23 1.27 2.31
N ALA A 21 5.60 1.19 3.47
CA ALA A 21 4.60 0.18 3.71
C ALA A 21 3.41 0.34 2.76
N MET A 22 2.96 1.58 2.58
CA MET A 22 1.84 1.85 1.69
C MET A 22 2.16 1.45 0.26
N ALA A 23 3.39 1.71 -0.19
CA ALA A 23 3.79 1.29 -1.53
C ALA A 23 3.77 -0.23 -1.66
N ASN A 24 4.22 -0.93 -0.63
CA ASN A 24 4.23 -2.40 -0.66
C ASN A 24 2.86 -3.02 -0.48
N LEU A 25 1.87 -2.22 -0.13
CA LEU A 25 0.47 -2.66 0.00
C LEU A 25 -0.39 -2.21 -1.17
N GLY A 26 0.23 -1.66 -2.21
CA GLY A 26 -0.51 -1.25 -3.40
C GLY A 26 -1.29 0.03 -3.24
N LEU A 27 -0.93 0.87 -2.27
CA LEU A 27 -1.63 2.13 -2.02
C LEU A 27 -0.94 3.32 -2.68
N LEU A 28 0.33 3.17 -3.04
CA LEU A 28 1.09 4.20 -3.71
C LEU A 28 1.82 3.57 -4.88
N GLU A 29 1.98 4.36 -5.94
CA GLU A 29 2.76 3.89 -7.07
C GLU A 29 4.20 3.70 -6.65
N HIS A 30 4.78 2.58 -7.07
CA HIS A 30 6.15 2.25 -6.75
C HIS A 30 7.10 3.20 -7.51
N PRO A 31 8.25 3.55 -6.92
CA PRO A 31 9.21 4.39 -7.64
C PRO A 31 9.62 3.84 -9.00
N GLU A 32 9.56 2.52 -9.16
CA GLU A 32 9.90 1.87 -10.43
C GLU A 32 8.72 1.79 -11.37
N GLY A 33 7.59 2.36 -10.98
CA GLY A 33 6.38 2.38 -11.79
C GLY A 33 5.42 1.27 -11.43
N GLY A 34 4.12 1.57 -11.53
CA GLY A 34 3.07 0.60 -11.25
C GLY A 34 2.83 0.35 -9.79
N LEU A 35 1.84 -0.44 -9.51
CA LEU A 35 1.50 -0.86 -8.15
C LEU A 35 2.15 -2.21 -7.88
N LYS A 36 2.80 -2.32 -6.74
CA LYS A 36 3.47 -3.55 -6.36
C LYS A 36 3.01 -3.97 -4.97
N PHE A 37 3.01 -5.27 -4.75
CA PHE A 37 2.56 -5.84 -3.49
C PHE A 37 3.66 -6.74 -2.96
N ASN A 38 4.18 -6.39 -1.80
CA ASN A 38 5.16 -7.20 -1.09
C ASN A 38 4.71 -7.27 0.36
N PHE A 39 3.89 -8.27 0.67
CA PHE A 39 3.29 -8.37 1.99
C PHE A 39 4.32 -8.65 3.08
N SER A 40 5.35 -9.40 2.75
CA SER A 40 6.41 -9.69 3.72
C SER A 40 7.13 -8.42 4.13
N GLU A 41 7.48 -7.58 3.17
CA GLU A 41 8.16 -6.34 3.48
C GLU A 41 7.24 -5.37 4.23
N ALA A 42 5.98 -5.33 3.84
CA ALA A 42 5.02 -4.47 4.55
C ALA A 42 4.89 -4.89 6.00
N ARG A 43 4.84 -6.21 6.27
CA ARG A 43 4.76 -6.69 7.63
C ARG A 43 6.00 -6.32 8.43
N ASP A 44 7.17 -6.46 7.81
CA ASP A 44 8.41 -6.10 8.49
C ASP A 44 8.42 -4.63 8.87
N ILE A 45 7.91 -3.78 7.99
CA ILE A 45 7.86 -2.35 8.27
C ILE A 45 6.91 -2.06 9.43
N ILE A 46 5.75 -2.71 9.44
CA ILE A 46 4.80 -2.54 10.54
C ILE A 46 5.45 -2.99 11.86
N ASP A 47 6.20 -4.09 11.82
CA ASP A 47 6.91 -4.56 13.01
C ASP A 47 7.96 -3.55 13.48
N ILE A 48 8.65 -2.91 12.53
CA ILE A 48 9.61 -1.86 12.88
C ILE A 48 8.89 -0.71 13.59
N LEU A 49 7.76 -0.29 13.07
CA LEU A 49 7.02 0.81 13.70
C LEU A 49 6.51 0.43 15.09
N ARG A 50 6.10 -0.82 15.25
CA ARG A 50 5.68 -1.29 16.57
C ARG A 50 6.85 -1.33 17.55
N MET A 51 8.01 -1.72 17.06
CA MET A 51 9.22 -1.67 17.89
C MET A 51 9.51 -0.24 18.31
N LEU A 52 9.42 0.71 17.38
CA LEU A 52 9.64 2.10 17.71
C LEU A 52 8.63 2.59 18.75
N GLN A 53 7.38 2.18 18.63
CA GLN A 53 6.37 2.53 19.60
C GLN A 53 6.75 2.03 20.99
N ASN A 54 7.19 0.79 21.06
CA ASN A 54 7.59 0.22 22.35
C ASN A 54 8.81 0.90 22.95
N LYS A 55 9.79 1.21 22.10
CA LYS A 55 11.04 1.79 22.58
C LYS A 55 10.92 3.26 22.97
N THR A 56 9.88 3.92 22.50
CA THR A 56 9.69 5.34 22.80
C THR A 56 8.63 5.56 23.86
N GLN A 57 8.16 4.52 24.50
CA GLN A 57 7.17 4.68 25.57
C GLN A 57 7.74 5.57 26.66
N GLY A 58 6.94 6.57 27.05
CA GLY A 58 7.36 7.52 28.07
C GLY A 58 8.20 8.67 27.53
N ASN A 59 8.61 8.62 26.28
CA ASN A 59 9.44 9.68 25.69
C ASN A 59 8.70 10.55 24.67
N LEU A 60 7.48 10.19 24.32
CA LEU A 60 6.66 10.98 23.42
C LEU A 60 5.54 11.62 24.22
N ASP A 61 5.16 12.85 23.84
CA ASP A 61 3.99 13.42 24.50
C ASP A 61 2.73 12.73 24.00
N ALA A 62 1.59 13.04 24.61
CA ALA A 62 0.35 12.34 24.35
C ALA A 62 -0.07 12.48 22.88
N SER A 63 0.17 13.64 22.29
CA SER A 63 -0.18 13.88 20.90
C SER A 63 0.66 13.00 19.96
N ALA A 64 1.96 12.94 20.22
CA ALA A 64 2.86 12.14 19.39
C ALA A 64 2.58 10.66 19.55
N GLU A 65 2.32 10.21 20.79
CA GLU A 65 1.94 8.82 21.03
C GLU A 65 0.70 8.44 20.25
N SER A 66 -0.31 9.30 20.28
CA SER A 66 -1.57 9.05 19.60
C SER A 66 -1.36 8.99 18.08
N MET A 67 -0.52 9.87 17.56
CA MET A 67 -0.25 9.89 16.12
C MET A 67 0.45 8.62 15.68
N LEU A 68 1.45 8.17 16.42
CA LEU A 68 2.17 6.95 16.10
C LEU A 68 1.24 5.75 16.14
N LYS A 69 0.41 5.68 17.17
CA LYS A 69 -0.57 4.61 17.29
C LYS A 69 -1.53 4.61 16.08
N GLY A 70 -1.93 5.80 15.66
CA GLY A 70 -2.83 5.91 14.50
C GLY A 70 -2.18 5.42 13.22
N VAL A 71 -0.92 5.77 12.99
CA VAL A 71 -0.19 5.30 11.82
C VAL A 71 -0.14 3.78 11.80
N ILE A 72 0.22 3.18 12.93
CA ILE A 72 0.35 1.72 13.00
C ILE A 72 -1.01 1.06 12.77
N SER A 73 -2.06 1.57 13.41
CA SER A 73 -3.39 0.98 13.27
C SER A 73 -3.88 1.05 11.82
N GLU A 74 -3.63 2.18 11.17
CA GLU A 74 -4.03 2.34 9.79
C GLU A 74 -3.30 1.36 8.89
N LEU A 75 -1.99 1.21 9.09
CA LEU A 75 -1.22 0.29 8.27
C LEU A 75 -1.65 -1.15 8.50
N GLN A 76 -1.97 -1.51 9.75
CA GLN A 76 -2.46 -2.85 10.03
C GLN A 76 -3.78 -3.13 9.32
N MET A 77 -4.67 -2.15 9.30
CA MET A 77 -5.93 -2.30 8.60
C MET A 77 -5.70 -2.45 7.11
N GLN A 78 -4.83 -1.62 6.54
CA GLN A 78 -4.52 -1.70 5.12
C GLN A 78 -3.84 -3.01 4.77
N PHE A 79 -3.02 -3.51 5.68
CA PHE A 79 -2.38 -4.82 5.48
C PHE A 79 -3.42 -5.92 5.35
N MET A 80 -4.44 -5.89 6.20
CA MET A 80 -5.49 -6.90 6.17
C MET A 80 -6.31 -6.83 4.89
N GLN A 81 -6.45 -5.64 4.32
CA GLN A 81 -7.24 -5.46 3.10
C GLN A 81 -6.43 -5.65 1.83
N ALA A 82 -5.12 -5.76 1.94
CA ALA A 82 -4.24 -5.76 0.78
C ALA A 82 -4.44 -6.96 -0.16
N PRO A 83 -4.67 -8.19 0.33
CA PRO A 83 -4.90 -9.29 -0.60
C PRO A 83 -6.10 -9.08 -1.50
N LYS A 84 -7.18 -8.51 -0.96
CA LYS A 84 -8.36 -8.21 -1.75
C LYS A 84 -8.06 -7.12 -2.78
N ARG A 85 -7.31 -6.10 -2.37
CA ARG A 85 -6.92 -5.03 -3.27
C ARG A 85 -6.04 -5.55 -4.40
N LYS A 86 -5.11 -6.44 -4.07
CA LYS A 86 -4.24 -7.04 -5.07
C LYS A 86 -5.05 -7.79 -6.12
N LYS A 87 -6.02 -8.57 -5.67
CA LYS A 87 -6.86 -9.31 -6.59
C LYS A 87 -7.61 -8.37 -7.53
N ARG A 88 -8.16 -7.29 -6.99
CA ARG A 88 -8.89 -6.32 -7.81
C ARG A 88 -7.99 -5.67 -8.84
N VAL A 89 -6.77 -5.31 -8.44
CA VAL A 89 -5.82 -4.68 -9.36
C VAL A 89 -5.48 -5.65 -10.48
N GLU A 90 -5.23 -6.92 -10.15
CA GLU A 90 -4.89 -7.90 -11.16
C GLU A 90 -6.06 -8.12 -12.12
N GLU A 91 -7.29 -8.11 -11.63
CA GLU A 91 -8.44 -8.24 -12.49
C GLU A 91 -8.60 -7.04 -13.42
N GLU A 92 -8.34 -5.84 -12.89
CA GLU A 92 -8.42 -4.64 -13.72
C GLU A 92 -7.35 -4.65 -14.80
N GLU A 93 -6.15 -5.10 -14.47
CA GLU A 93 -5.08 -5.17 -15.43
C GLU A 93 -5.39 -6.18 -16.53
N ALA A 94 -5.98 -7.31 -16.17
CA ALA A 94 -6.39 -8.30 -17.15
C ALA A 94 -7.46 -7.74 -18.07
N ASN A 95 -8.41 -6.98 -17.54
CA ASN A 95 -9.43 -6.35 -18.36
C ASN A 95 -8.84 -5.32 -19.30
N MET A 96 -7.89 -4.54 -18.83
CA MET A 96 -7.22 -3.55 -19.67
C MET A 96 -6.46 -4.22 -20.81
N GLU A 97 -5.81 -5.34 -20.51
CA GLU A 97 -5.09 -6.07 -21.55
C GLU A 97 -6.04 -6.62 -22.60
N ASN A 98 -7.18 -7.15 -22.17
CA ASN A 98 -8.18 -7.63 -23.11
C ASN A 98 -8.70 -6.52 -24.00
N VAL A 99 -8.96 -5.36 -23.43
CA VAL A 99 -9.44 -4.22 -24.21
C VAL A 99 -8.38 -3.80 -25.22
N ARG A 100 -7.12 -3.75 -24.80
CA ARG A 100 -6.04 -3.36 -25.69
C ARG A 100 -5.91 -4.32 -26.85
N GLN A 101 -5.96 -5.61 -26.56
CA GLN A 101 -5.88 -6.63 -27.59
C GLN A 101 -7.04 -6.53 -28.58
N THR A 102 -8.22 -6.21 -28.08
CA THR A 102 -9.38 -6.03 -28.93
C THR A 102 -9.17 -4.91 -29.94
N PHE A 103 -8.60 -3.79 -29.48
CA PHE A 103 -8.34 -2.67 -30.38
C PHE A 103 -7.22 -2.95 -31.36
N GLU A 104 -6.18 -3.67 -30.91
CA GLU A 104 -5.03 -3.96 -31.78
C GLU A 104 -5.31 -5.10 -32.73
N ASN A 105 -6.13 -6.07 -32.33
CA ASN A 105 -6.45 -7.24 -33.14
C ASN A 105 -7.93 -7.54 -33.03
N PRO A 106 -8.77 -6.73 -33.69
CA PRO A 106 -10.22 -6.88 -33.55
C PRO A 106 -10.74 -8.26 -33.91
N ARG A 107 -10.05 -8.97 -34.80
CA ARG A 107 -10.50 -10.28 -35.26
C ARG A 107 -10.18 -11.38 -34.24
N GLN A 108 -9.34 -11.12 -33.28
CA GLN A 108 -8.89 -12.11 -32.32
C GLN A 108 -9.21 -11.74 -30.90
N GLY A 109 -9.96 -10.67 -30.70
CA GLY A 109 -10.29 -10.20 -29.37
C GLY A 109 -11.45 -10.94 -28.75
N PRO A 110 -11.91 -10.46 -27.59
CA PRO A 110 -13.04 -11.08 -26.88
C PRO A 110 -14.32 -11.12 -27.70
N VAL A 111 -14.39 -10.34 -28.74
CA VAL A 111 -15.56 -10.35 -29.60
C VAL A 111 -15.83 -11.75 -30.15
N GLU A 112 -14.78 -12.48 -30.43
CA GLU A 112 -14.96 -13.85 -30.95
C GLU A 112 -15.58 -14.74 -29.89
N ASP A 113 -15.22 -14.54 -28.66
CA ASP A 113 -15.82 -15.31 -27.57
C ASP A 113 -17.29 -15.01 -27.45
N VAL A 114 -17.66 -13.75 -27.59
CA VAL A 114 -19.07 -13.36 -27.57
C VAL A 114 -19.82 -14.01 -28.70
N THR A 115 -19.21 -14.00 -29.90
CA THR A 115 -19.84 -14.59 -31.07
C THR A 115 -20.05 -16.08 -30.88
N SER A 116 -19.10 -16.75 -30.28
CA SER A 116 -19.19 -18.19 -30.12
C SER A 116 -20.27 -18.57 -29.12
N GLU A 117 -20.73 -17.66 -28.29
CA GLU A 117 -21.81 -17.93 -27.35
C GLU A 117 -23.16 -18.02 -28.03
N GLU A 118 -23.26 -17.52 -29.21
CA GLU A 118 -24.51 -17.55 -29.95
C GLU A 118 -24.75 -18.90 -30.57
#